data_6ec267d4ea86505c939ca1127c6439ad
#
_entry.id   6ec267d4ea86505c939ca1127c6439ad
#
_cell.length_a   1.000
_cell.length_b   1.000
_cell.length_c   1.000
_cell.angle_alpha   90.00
_cell.angle_beta   90.00
_cell.angle_gamma   90.00
#
_symmetry.space_group_name_H-M   'P 1'
#
loop_
_entity.id
_entity.type
_entity.pdbx_description
1 polymer ?
#
loop_
_entity_poly.entity_id
_entity_poly.type
_entity_poly.pdbx_seq_one_letter_code
_entity_poly.pdbx_strand_id
1 'polypeptide(L)'
;MKKILKSWLLAAALCFCVTAAAERPVLIHSHNDYCRRAPFWQAYAQGVYSIEADVFLHDGKLLVGHDVEDLSPDMTFESLYVEPIVTLFKRNGGRAWKDSDEQLQLMVELKSATEPTLLAVTALLGRYPEVFDPTVNPEAVRIAVTGRVPAPADFGKYPAYVRFDGNWETDYTPAQLERIALVSADFKDYSQWNGKGSIIPVERVKLEKIIDRAHGWGKPVRFWGAPEGTTVYYTFYDMGIDYINTDRPEVCAGFFDDFGNKNFQIGQRRTSVGGVTGTKRLDKTTRDFRGFQNDKLQLTEGIDVYTPTYRNDGGRGKVKNVIYLIGDGMGLSQIVAAFMPTRGFRRCR
;
A
#
# COMPACT_ATOMS: atom_id res chain seq x y z
N MET A 1 49.10 -59.80 2.74
CA MET A 1 49.14 -58.31 2.98
C MET A 1 48.09 -57.65 2.11
N LYS A 2 46.94 -57.43 2.68
CA LYS A 2 45.78 -56.80 1.96
C LYS A 2 45.71 -55.35 2.36
N LYS A 3 45.92 -54.43 1.42
CA LYS A 3 45.68 -52.97 1.61
C LYS A 3 44.20 -52.72 1.50
N ILE A 4 43.61 -52.21 2.57
CA ILE A 4 42.24 -51.78 2.62
C ILE A 4 42.21 -50.29 2.13
N LEU A 5 41.60 -50.08 0.97
CA LEU A 5 41.37 -48.77 0.39
C LEU A 5 40.12 -48.18 1.07
N LYS A 6 40.31 -47.19 1.91
CA LYS A 6 39.19 -46.43 2.48
C LYS A 6 38.71 -45.40 1.48
N SER A 7 37.59 -45.70 0.85
CA SER A 7 36.82 -44.70 0.06
C SER A 7 36.17 -43.69 0.98
N TRP A 8 36.60 -42.46 0.89
CA TRP A 8 35.94 -41.34 1.51
C TRP A 8 34.81 -40.88 0.57
N LEU A 9 33.59 -41.28 0.90
CA LEU A 9 32.39 -40.68 0.32
C LEU A 9 32.21 -39.30 0.93
N LEU A 10 32.60 -38.27 0.19
CA LEU A 10 32.25 -36.89 0.49
C LEU A 10 30.76 -36.72 0.16
N ALA A 11 29.90 -36.85 1.16
CA ALA A 11 28.50 -36.43 1.06
C ALA A 11 28.48 -34.90 1.08
N ALA A 12 28.45 -34.30 -0.10
CA ALA A 12 28.12 -32.89 -0.23
C ALA A 12 26.63 -32.69 0.15
N ALA A 13 26.41 -32.37 1.41
CA ALA A 13 25.14 -31.88 1.84
C ALA A 13 24.95 -30.48 1.17
N LEU A 14 24.24 -30.44 0.04
CA LEU A 14 23.68 -29.21 -0.46
C LEU A 14 22.66 -28.74 0.58
N CYS A 15 23.11 -27.90 1.52
CA CYS A 15 22.21 -27.05 2.26
C CYS A 15 21.56 -26.08 1.24
N PHE A 16 20.38 -26.43 0.75
CA PHE A 16 19.47 -25.45 0.21
C PHE A 16 19.10 -24.55 1.40
N CYS A 17 19.87 -23.50 1.63
CA CYS A 17 19.38 -22.34 2.32
C CYS A 17 18.24 -21.80 1.46
N VAL A 18 17.03 -22.23 1.72
CA VAL A 18 15.86 -21.43 1.39
C VAL A 18 16.03 -20.20 2.27
N THR A 19 16.69 -19.18 1.74
CA THR A 19 16.57 -17.84 2.29
C THR A 19 15.09 -17.54 2.16
N ALA A 20 14.36 -17.62 3.28
CA ALA A 20 13.08 -16.93 3.36
C ALA A 20 13.41 -15.52 2.87
N ALA A 21 12.86 -15.13 1.70
CA ALA A 21 12.97 -13.77 1.25
C ALA A 21 12.47 -12.94 2.41
N ALA A 22 13.32 -12.09 2.97
CA ALA A 22 12.90 -11.19 4.04
C ALA A 22 11.66 -10.46 3.51
N GLU A 23 10.56 -10.54 4.26
CA GLU A 23 9.35 -9.85 3.85
C GLU A 23 9.73 -8.38 3.64
N ARG A 24 9.44 -7.85 2.46
CA ARG A 24 9.75 -6.47 2.12
C ARG A 24 8.97 -5.56 3.06
N PRO A 25 9.60 -4.59 3.73
CA PRO A 25 8.89 -3.67 4.59
C PRO A 25 7.85 -2.89 3.78
N VAL A 26 6.67 -2.73 4.34
CA VAL A 26 5.60 -1.91 3.76
C VAL A 26 5.73 -0.50 4.32
N LEU A 27 5.98 0.46 3.44
CA LEU A 27 6.07 1.86 3.82
C LEU A 27 4.70 2.52 3.61
N ILE A 28 3.90 2.64 4.67
CA ILE A 28 2.61 3.33 4.58
C ILE A 28 2.87 4.83 4.56
N HIS A 29 2.25 5.52 3.60
CA HIS A 29 2.31 6.97 3.45
C HIS A 29 0.93 7.57 3.69
N SER A 30 0.81 8.39 4.75
CA SER A 30 -0.40 9.16 5.04
C SER A 30 -0.45 10.37 4.12
N HIS A 31 -1.22 10.27 3.06
CA HIS A 31 -1.46 11.34 2.08
C HIS A 31 -2.52 12.32 2.61
N ASN A 32 -2.39 13.60 2.29
CA ASN A 32 -3.29 14.66 2.74
C ASN A 32 -3.55 14.61 4.27
N ASP A 33 -2.52 14.35 5.05
CA ASP A 33 -2.66 14.07 6.47
C ASP A 33 -3.36 15.20 7.25
N TYR A 34 -3.17 16.45 6.83
CA TYR A 34 -3.79 17.65 7.42
C TYR A 34 -5.33 17.67 7.30
N CYS A 35 -5.93 16.88 6.43
CA CYS A 35 -7.38 16.73 6.31
C CYS A 35 -8.01 15.90 7.43
N ARG A 36 -7.21 15.33 8.34
CA ARG A 36 -7.69 14.50 9.44
C ARG A 36 -8.21 15.31 10.61
N ARG A 37 -9.01 14.68 11.46
CA ARG A 37 -9.51 15.30 12.70
C ARG A 37 -8.39 15.65 13.67
N ALA A 38 -7.30 14.91 13.67
CA ALA A 38 -6.10 15.17 14.41
C ALA A 38 -4.88 14.93 13.49
N PRO A 39 -4.51 15.95 12.67
CA PRO A 39 -3.35 15.89 11.78
C PRO A 39 -2.09 15.42 12.51
N PHE A 40 -1.21 14.72 11.83
CA PHE A 40 -0.05 14.05 12.39
C PHE A 40 -0.38 12.91 13.37
N TRP A 41 -1.17 13.17 14.40
CA TRP A 41 -1.39 12.23 15.51
C TRP A 41 -2.08 10.94 15.09
N GLN A 42 -3.07 11.01 14.18
CA GLN A 42 -3.77 9.82 13.72
C GLN A 42 -2.85 8.90 12.92
N ALA A 43 -2.03 9.45 12.05
CA ALA A 43 -1.07 8.69 11.26
C ALA A 43 0.07 8.16 12.14
N TYR A 44 0.65 9.00 13.00
CA TYR A 44 1.73 8.61 13.90
C TYR A 44 1.32 7.45 14.84
N ALA A 45 0.08 7.48 15.36
CA ALA A 45 -0.44 6.41 16.20
C ALA A 45 -0.55 5.05 15.51
N GLN A 46 -0.59 5.03 14.19
CA GLN A 46 -0.60 3.80 13.38
C GLN A 46 0.82 3.31 13.02
N GLY A 47 1.87 4.00 13.45
CA GLY A 47 3.23 3.65 13.09
C GLY A 47 3.52 3.79 11.60
N VAL A 48 2.84 4.73 10.90
CA VAL A 48 3.07 4.90 9.46
C VAL A 48 4.45 5.49 9.19
N TYR A 49 5.09 5.00 8.16
CA TYR A 49 6.46 5.40 7.83
C TYR A 49 6.57 6.85 7.35
N SER A 50 5.58 7.37 6.64
CA SER A 50 5.64 8.67 6.00
C SER A 50 4.34 9.45 6.20
N ILE A 51 4.47 10.73 6.54
CA ILE A 51 3.33 11.64 6.78
C ILE A 51 3.53 12.87 5.90
N GLU A 52 2.51 13.25 5.14
CA GLU A 52 2.54 14.38 4.21
C GLU A 52 1.90 15.63 4.80
N ALA A 53 2.56 16.76 4.55
CA ALA A 53 2.05 18.08 4.85
C ALA A 53 2.19 18.97 3.61
N ASP A 54 1.05 19.53 3.15
CA ASP A 54 1.02 20.50 2.06
C ASP A 54 1.25 21.90 2.62
N VAL A 55 2.30 22.56 2.16
CA VAL A 55 2.80 23.79 2.79
C VAL A 55 2.81 24.96 1.83
N PHE A 56 2.17 26.04 2.25
CA PHE A 56 2.23 27.35 1.64
C PHE A 56 3.08 28.32 2.46
N LEU A 57 3.92 29.08 1.80
CA LEU A 57 4.44 30.31 2.40
C LEU A 57 3.46 31.44 2.08
N HIS A 58 2.71 31.89 3.08
CA HIS A 58 1.70 32.94 2.97
C HIS A 58 1.89 33.97 4.08
N ASP A 59 2.05 35.23 3.73
CA ASP A 59 2.31 36.34 4.63
C ASP A 59 3.45 36.06 5.65
N GLY A 60 4.53 35.42 5.18
CA GLY A 60 5.71 35.11 5.99
C GLY A 60 5.52 33.91 6.95
N LYS A 61 4.38 33.23 6.91
CA LYS A 61 4.08 32.02 7.69
C LYS A 61 4.00 30.78 6.81
N LEU A 62 4.45 29.64 7.33
CA LEU A 62 4.23 28.34 6.70
C LEU A 62 2.88 27.80 7.18
N LEU A 63 1.87 27.90 6.30
CA LEU A 63 0.50 27.43 6.53
C LEU A 63 0.26 26.11 5.81
N VAL A 64 -0.64 25.29 6.35
CA VAL A 64 -0.98 23.97 5.83
C VAL A 64 -2.40 23.95 5.26
N GLY A 65 -2.53 23.43 4.05
CA GLY A 65 -3.81 23.29 3.36
C GLY A 65 -3.63 22.77 1.94
N HIS A 66 -4.69 22.26 1.32
CA HIS A 66 -4.62 21.79 -0.06
C HIS A 66 -4.59 22.91 -1.07
N ASP A 67 -5.48 23.88 -0.89
CA ASP A 67 -5.63 25.07 -1.73
C ASP A 67 -5.50 26.34 -0.89
N VAL A 68 -5.31 27.48 -1.54
CA VAL A 68 -5.14 28.78 -0.85
C VAL A 68 -6.39 29.13 -0.04
N GLU A 69 -7.56 28.74 -0.51
CA GLU A 69 -8.86 28.97 0.13
C GLU A 69 -9.03 28.18 1.44
N ASP A 70 -8.28 27.12 1.62
CA ASP A 70 -8.31 26.27 2.83
C ASP A 70 -7.41 26.79 3.95
N LEU A 71 -6.57 27.79 3.66
CA LEU A 71 -5.55 28.26 4.60
C LEU A 71 -6.20 28.95 5.82
N SER A 72 -5.75 28.53 7.00
CA SER A 72 -6.11 29.16 8.27
C SER A 72 -4.86 29.58 9.03
N PRO A 73 -4.85 30.77 9.64
CA PRO A 73 -3.73 31.25 10.44
C PRO A 73 -3.33 30.32 11.60
N ASP A 74 -4.28 29.48 12.05
CA ASP A 74 -4.08 28.53 13.16
C ASP A 74 -3.50 27.20 12.69
N MET A 75 -3.57 26.92 11.38
CA MET A 75 -3.04 25.68 10.79
C MET A 75 -1.62 25.92 10.24
N THR A 76 -0.66 26.04 11.15
CA THR A 76 0.74 26.23 10.76
C THR A 76 1.48 24.92 10.65
N PHE A 77 2.45 24.85 9.72
CA PHE A 77 3.33 23.68 9.60
C PHE A 77 4.09 23.41 10.89
N GLU A 78 4.49 24.47 11.61
CA GLU A 78 5.17 24.35 12.91
C GLU A 78 4.28 23.68 13.94
N SER A 79 3.06 24.18 14.17
CA SER A 79 2.17 23.68 15.22
C SER A 79 1.59 22.29 14.93
N LEU A 80 1.30 21.99 13.67
CA LEU A 80 0.66 20.72 13.29
C LEU A 80 1.66 19.56 13.16
N TYR A 81 2.90 19.83 12.74
CA TYR A 81 3.88 18.78 12.43
C TYR A 81 5.19 18.92 13.19
N VAL A 82 5.85 20.08 13.12
CA VAL A 82 7.20 20.23 13.68
C VAL A 82 7.22 20.11 15.19
N GLU A 83 6.37 20.83 15.91
CA GLU A 83 6.30 20.78 17.37
C GLU A 83 5.90 19.40 17.91
N PRO A 84 4.85 18.71 17.37
CA PRO A 84 4.54 17.34 17.75
C PRO A 84 5.71 16.39 17.54
N ILE A 85 6.36 16.44 16.37
CA ILE A 85 7.53 15.60 16.07
C ILE A 85 8.65 15.85 17.07
N VAL A 86 9.03 17.10 17.28
CA VAL A 86 10.11 17.49 18.23
C VAL A 86 9.80 17.01 19.64
N THR A 87 8.55 17.16 20.08
CA THR A 87 8.10 16.75 21.41
C THR A 87 8.21 15.24 21.59
N LEU A 88 7.68 14.48 20.62
CA LEU A 88 7.72 13.02 20.66
C LEU A 88 9.13 12.48 20.52
N PHE A 89 9.93 13.04 19.63
CA PHE A 89 11.31 12.65 19.40
C PHE A 89 12.15 12.77 20.69
N LYS A 90 12.03 13.89 21.39
CA LYS A 90 12.67 14.10 22.72
C LYS A 90 12.16 13.11 23.76
N ARG A 91 10.84 12.92 23.84
CA ARG A 91 10.21 11.97 24.77
C ARG A 91 10.65 10.53 24.51
N ASN A 92 10.88 10.16 23.27
CA ASN A 92 11.26 8.81 22.85
C ASN A 92 12.78 8.56 22.90
N GLY A 93 13.56 9.49 23.45
CA GLY A 93 15.01 9.33 23.61
C GLY A 93 15.80 9.56 22.31
N GLY A 94 15.34 10.47 21.45
CA GLY A 94 16.04 10.87 20.22
C GLY A 94 15.71 9.99 19.01
N ARG A 95 14.49 9.46 18.96
CA ARG A 95 13.97 8.68 17.80
C ARG A 95 12.46 8.89 17.62
N ALA A 96 11.94 8.48 16.44
CA ALA A 96 10.52 8.67 16.13
C ALA A 96 9.61 7.87 17.06
N TRP A 97 9.92 6.59 17.33
CA TRP A 97 9.18 5.71 18.23
C TRP A 97 10.10 5.13 19.29
N LYS A 98 9.59 4.99 20.52
CA LYS A 98 10.37 4.54 21.66
C LYS A 98 10.92 3.11 21.50
N ASP A 99 10.10 2.22 20.97
CA ASP A 99 10.34 0.78 20.93
C ASP A 99 10.57 0.26 19.50
N SER A 100 10.96 1.14 18.57
CA SER A 100 11.24 0.80 17.17
C SER A 100 12.45 1.57 16.65
N ASP A 101 13.26 0.90 15.83
CA ASP A 101 14.38 1.51 15.10
C ASP A 101 13.94 2.08 13.74
N GLU A 102 12.65 2.05 13.44
CA GLU A 102 12.11 2.65 12.22
C GLU A 102 12.18 4.17 12.28
N GLN A 103 12.53 4.76 11.15
CA GLN A 103 12.60 6.22 11.01
C GLN A 103 11.30 6.75 10.40
N LEU A 104 10.80 7.83 10.98
CA LEU A 104 9.70 8.59 10.39
C LEU A 104 10.20 9.43 9.22
N GLN A 105 9.42 9.52 8.15
CA GLN A 105 9.59 10.49 7.08
C GLN A 105 8.51 11.56 7.17
N LEU A 106 8.92 12.82 7.22
CA LEU A 106 8.03 13.95 6.98
C LEU A 106 8.16 14.36 5.52
N MET A 107 7.09 14.18 4.76
CA MET A 107 7.00 14.62 3.37
C MET A 107 6.36 16.00 3.34
N VAL A 108 7.06 16.95 2.74
CA VAL A 108 6.62 18.34 2.63
C VAL A 108 6.31 18.65 1.18
N GLU A 109 5.03 18.80 0.86
CA GLU A 109 4.62 19.25 -0.46
C GLU A 109 4.66 20.77 -0.54
N LEU A 110 5.46 21.31 -1.45
CA LEU A 110 5.53 22.75 -1.68
C LEU A 110 4.41 23.19 -2.61
N LYS A 111 3.45 23.92 -2.08
CA LYS A 111 2.26 24.41 -2.81
C LYS A 111 2.44 25.83 -3.33
N SER A 112 3.37 26.60 -2.79
CA SER A 112 3.72 27.97 -3.22
C SER A 112 5.08 28.04 -3.91
N ALA A 113 5.62 29.24 -4.13
CA ALA A 113 6.89 29.45 -4.84
C ALA A 113 8.04 28.63 -4.20
N THR A 114 8.73 27.83 -5.02
CA THR A 114 9.69 26.80 -4.58
C THR A 114 10.77 27.33 -3.62
N GLU A 115 11.57 28.27 -4.09
CA GLU A 115 12.75 28.73 -3.34
C GLU A 115 12.39 29.39 -2.01
N PRO A 116 11.50 30.42 -1.95
CA PRO A 116 11.18 31.06 -0.68
C PRO A 116 10.49 30.10 0.30
N THR A 117 9.63 29.20 -0.18
CA THR A 117 8.94 28.26 0.68
C THR A 117 9.93 27.24 1.26
N LEU A 118 10.80 26.68 0.43
CA LEU A 118 11.79 25.71 0.86
C LEU A 118 12.83 26.34 1.81
N LEU A 119 13.23 27.57 1.58
CA LEU A 119 14.11 28.31 2.50
C LEU A 119 13.44 28.51 3.87
N ALA A 120 12.15 28.87 3.90
CA ALA A 120 11.41 29.01 5.14
C ALA A 120 11.26 27.66 5.88
N VAL A 121 10.95 26.57 5.15
CA VAL A 121 10.88 25.22 5.72
C VAL A 121 12.24 24.82 6.31
N THR A 122 13.32 24.97 5.56
CA THR A 122 14.67 24.59 6.04
C THR A 122 15.14 25.45 7.20
N ALA A 123 14.80 26.74 7.23
CA ALA A 123 15.08 27.61 8.39
C ALA A 123 14.34 27.16 9.65
N LEU A 124 13.08 26.74 9.53
CA LEU A 124 12.31 26.21 10.65
C LEU A 124 12.90 24.88 11.16
N LEU A 125 13.12 23.90 10.25
CA LEU A 125 13.68 22.59 10.61
C LEU A 125 15.08 22.70 11.19
N GLY A 126 15.90 23.62 10.70
CA GLY A 126 17.26 23.89 11.16
C GLY A 126 17.35 24.39 12.61
N ARG A 127 16.22 24.76 13.24
CA ARG A 127 16.15 25.07 14.67
C ARG A 127 16.25 23.83 15.56
N TYR A 128 16.06 22.62 14.96
CA TYR A 128 16.02 21.33 15.66
C TYR A 128 16.92 20.30 14.97
N PRO A 129 18.24 20.55 14.88
CA PRO A 129 19.14 19.68 14.12
C PRO A 129 19.18 18.25 14.70
N GLU A 130 19.01 18.07 16.00
CA GLU A 130 18.95 16.76 16.65
C GLU A 130 17.76 15.90 16.17
N VAL A 131 16.74 16.54 15.60
CA VAL A 131 15.51 15.88 15.14
C VAL A 131 15.53 15.63 13.64
N PHE A 132 16.11 16.54 12.84
CA PHE A 132 15.99 16.54 11.39
C PHE A 132 17.32 16.37 10.62
N ASP A 133 18.47 16.45 11.29
CA ASP A 133 19.77 16.30 10.64
C ASP A 133 20.41 14.96 11.00
N PRO A 134 20.51 14.01 10.06
CA PRO A 134 21.13 12.71 10.31
C PRO A 134 22.66 12.80 10.57
N THR A 135 23.30 13.91 10.29
CA THR A 135 24.71 14.12 10.67
C THR A 135 24.86 14.42 12.16
N VAL A 136 23.82 14.93 12.80
CA VAL A 136 23.75 15.19 14.24
C VAL A 136 23.17 13.98 14.98
N ASN A 137 22.13 13.37 14.43
CA ASN A 137 21.53 12.18 14.99
C ASN A 137 21.16 11.19 13.87
N PRO A 138 21.75 9.99 13.82
CA PRO A 138 21.43 8.98 12.81
C PRO A 138 19.95 8.57 12.76
N GLU A 139 19.25 8.69 13.89
CA GLU A 139 17.81 8.37 14.00
C GLU A 139 16.89 9.54 13.62
N ALA A 140 17.46 10.62 13.07
CA ALA A 140 16.72 11.82 12.68
C ALA A 140 15.55 11.50 11.74
N VAL A 141 14.48 12.28 11.87
CA VAL A 141 13.33 12.22 10.96
C VAL A 141 13.77 12.58 9.54
N ARG A 142 13.44 11.75 8.59
CA ARG A 142 13.77 11.97 7.19
C ARG A 142 12.90 13.08 6.60
N ILE A 143 13.51 13.96 5.82
CA ILE A 143 12.77 15.02 5.12
C ILE A 143 12.75 14.70 3.63
N ALA A 144 11.56 14.56 3.08
CA ALA A 144 11.31 14.44 1.66
C ALA A 144 10.48 15.63 1.17
N VAL A 145 10.90 16.31 0.12
CA VAL A 145 10.20 17.46 -0.46
C VAL A 145 9.58 17.04 -1.78
N THR A 146 8.28 17.28 -1.92
CA THR A 146 7.50 16.98 -3.12
C THR A 146 6.75 18.22 -3.65
N GLY A 147 5.92 18.07 -4.67
CA GLY A 147 5.19 19.16 -5.30
C GLY A 147 6.11 20.04 -6.16
N ARG A 148 6.25 21.30 -5.81
CA ARG A 148 7.10 22.25 -6.54
C ARG A 148 8.58 22.10 -6.15
N VAL A 149 9.20 20.95 -6.50
CA VAL A 149 10.61 20.70 -6.20
C VAL A 149 11.54 21.60 -7.05
N PRO A 150 12.73 21.96 -6.53
CA PRO A 150 13.71 22.68 -7.33
C PRO A 150 14.26 21.81 -8.49
N ALA A 151 14.85 22.46 -9.50
CA ALA A 151 15.53 21.72 -10.55
C ALA A 151 16.70 20.87 -9.97
N PRO A 152 16.98 19.67 -10.52
CA PRO A 152 18.04 18.81 -10.00
C PRO A 152 19.41 19.47 -9.87
N ALA A 153 19.73 20.43 -10.74
CA ALA A 153 20.97 21.22 -10.67
C ALA A 153 21.05 22.10 -9.40
N ASP A 154 19.91 22.39 -8.79
CA ASP A 154 19.80 23.27 -7.63
C ASP A 154 19.73 22.51 -6.29
N PHE A 155 19.67 21.19 -6.30
CA PHE A 155 19.59 20.40 -5.08
C PHE A 155 20.71 20.70 -4.07
N GLY A 156 21.91 21.01 -4.57
CA GLY A 156 23.06 21.36 -3.73
C GLY A 156 22.95 22.69 -2.99
N LYS A 157 21.97 23.54 -3.32
CA LYS A 157 21.73 24.82 -2.63
C LYS A 157 21.09 24.64 -1.25
N TYR A 158 20.50 23.48 -0.99
CA TYR A 158 19.76 23.20 0.24
C TYR A 158 20.52 22.23 1.17
N PRO A 159 20.23 22.23 2.48
CA PRO A 159 20.86 21.34 3.44
C PRO A 159 20.85 19.87 2.99
N ALA A 160 21.91 19.12 3.29
CA ALA A 160 22.08 17.75 2.82
C ALA A 160 21.00 16.78 3.34
N TYR A 161 20.40 17.09 4.48
CA TYR A 161 19.32 16.29 5.06
C TYR A 161 17.98 16.42 4.30
N VAL A 162 17.81 17.46 3.51
CA VAL A 162 16.63 17.63 2.65
C VAL A 162 16.82 16.78 1.39
N ARG A 163 15.90 15.87 1.15
CA ARG A 163 15.86 15.06 -0.07
C ARG A 163 14.59 15.38 -0.85
N PHE A 164 14.58 15.01 -2.11
CA PHE A 164 13.52 15.41 -3.03
C PHE A 164 12.78 14.19 -3.57
N ASP A 165 11.52 14.37 -3.88
CA ASP A 165 10.75 13.43 -4.68
C ASP A 165 11.21 13.48 -6.13
N GLY A 166 11.59 12.34 -6.67
CA GLY A 166 12.15 12.19 -8.01
C GLY A 166 11.09 11.93 -9.06
N ASN A 167 11.38 12.37 -10.28
CA ASN A 167 10.60 12.02 -11.46
C ASN A 167 11.31 10.89 -12.22
N TRP A 168 10.60 9.80 -12.49
CA TRP A 168 11.14 8.63 -13.18
C TRP A 168 11.60 8.90 -14.62
N GLU A 169 11.12 9.97 -15.27
CA GLU A 169 11.50 10.37 -16.63
C GLU A 169 12.79 11.19 -16.69
N THR A 170 13.26 11.66 -15.54
CA THR A 170 14.47 12.50 -15.46
C THR A 170 15.73 11.63 -15.41
N ASP A 171 16.76 12.04 -16.15
CA ASP A 171 18.08 11.45 -16.03
C ASP A 171 18.89 12.20 -14.97
N TYR A 172 19.11 11.55 -13.85
CA TYR A 172 19.88 12.11 -12.73
C TYR A 172 21.34 11.70 -12.79
N THR A 173 22.23 12.60 -12.46
CA THR A 173 23.62 12.26 -12.13
C THR A 173 23.68 11.49 -10.79
N PRO A 174 24.76 10.74 -10.52
CA PRO A 174 24.91 10.05 -9.23
C PRO A 174 24.75 10.98 -8.01
N ALA A 175 25.34 12.19 -8.06
CA ALA A 175 25.21 13.17 -6.98
C ALA A 175 23.78 13.69 -6.80
N GLN A 176 23.00 13.81 -7.88
CA GLN A 176 21.58 14.17 -7.80
C GLN A 176 20.75 13.02 -7.24
N LEU A 177 21.06 11.76 -7.62
CA LEU A 177 20.39 10.58 -7.07
C LEU A 177 20.55 10.45 -5.54
N GLU A 178 21.70 10.86 -4.98
CA GLU A 178 21.89 10.89 -3.53
C GLU A 178 20.89 11.82 -2.83
N ARG A 179 20.40 12.83 -3.55
CA ARG A 179 19.41 13.79 -3.05
C ARG A 179 17.96 13.37 -3.30
N ILE A 180 17.72 12.25 -3.97
CA ILE A 180 16.38 11.71 -4.18
C ILE A 180 16.02 10.82 -3.00
N ALA A 181 14.84 11.07 -2.39
CA ALA A 181 14.27 10.29 -1.31
C ALA A 181 13.50 9.05 -1.84
N LEU A 182 12.68 9.29 -2.83
CA LEU A 182 11.81 8.31 -3.48
C LEU A 182 11.49 8.80 -4.90
N VAL A 183 10.80 7.98 -5.68
CA VAL A 183 10.28 8.35 -7.01
C VAL A 183 8.77 8.25 -6.97
N SER A 184 8.08 9.32 -7.33
CA SER A 184 6.62 9.34 -7.40
C SER A 184 6.10 9.52 -8.83
N ALA A 185 4.90 8.97 -9.09
CA ALA A 185 4.16 9.18 -10.32
C ALA A 185 2.65 9.23 -10.07
N ASP A 186 1.91 9.96 -10.92
CA ASP A 186 0.45 9.90 -10.92
C ASP A 186 0.00 8.57 -11.50
N PHE A 187 -0.69 7.78 -10.70
CA PHE A 187 -1.21 6.49 -11.14
C PHE A 187 -2.12 6.60 -12.37
N LYS A 188 -2.91 7.68 -12.42
CA LYS A 188 -3.92 7.90 -13.48
C LYS A 188 -3.31 8.15 -14.86
N ASP A 189 -2.05 8.57 -14.92
CA ASP A 189 -1.34 8.74 -16.20
C ASP A 189 -1.00 7.40 -16.86
N TYR A 190 -0.98 6.32 -16.08
CA TYR A 190 -0.53 4.99 -16.55
C TYR A 190 -1.62 3.93 -16.50
N SER A 191 -2.63 4.09 -15.64
CA SER A 191 -3.68 3.10 -15.44
C SER A 191 -5.04 3.74 -15.13
N GLN A 192 -6.10 3.17 -15.71
CA GLN A 192 -7.49 3.50 -15.40
C GLN A 192 -8.13 2.49 -14.44
N TRP A 193 -7.32 1.60 -13.86
CA TRP A 193 -7.81 0.62 -12.91
C TRP A 193 -8.46 1.28 -11.68
N ASN A 194 -9.65 0.81 -11.35
CA ASN A 194 -10.46 1.38 -10.26
C ASN A 194 -10.34 0.63 -8.92
N GLY A 195 -9.32 -0.22 -8.76
CA GLY A 195 -9.11 -1.00 -7.53
C GLY A 195 -9.88 -2.32 -7.47
N LYS A 196 -10.63 -2.69 -8.51
CA LYS A 196 -11.42 -3.93 -8.57
C LYS A 196 -10.86 -4.88 -9.63
N GLY A 197 -10.78 -6.16 -9.28
CA GLY A 197 -10.17 -7.16 -10.15
C GLY A 197 -8.67 -6.91 -10.36
N SER A 198 -8.14 -7.30 -11.50
CA SER A 198 -6.72 -7.16 -11.83
C SER A 198 -6.47 -5.98 -12.76
N ILE A 199 -5.31 -5.35 -12.63
CA ILE A 199 -4.81 -4.36 -13.59
C ILE A 199 -4.62 -5.07 -14.94
N ILE A 200 -5.09 -4.46 -16.02
CA ILE A 200 -4.92 -5.05 -17.36
C ILE A 200 -3.44 -5.09 -17.75
N PRO A 201 -2.99 -6.13 -18.50
CA PRO A 201 -1.56 -6.34 -18.74
C PRO A 201 -0.82 -5.14 -19.34
N VAL A 202 -1.44 -4.42 -20.27
CA VAL A 202 -0.82 -3.26 -20.93
C VAL A 202 -0.57 -2.09 -19.95
N GLU A 203 -1.43 -1.89 -18.95
CA GLU A 203 -1.25 -0.88 -17.92
C GLU A 203 -0.23 -1.34 -16.88
N ARG A 204 -0.30 -2.62 -16.49
CA ARG A 204 0.65 -3.22 -15.56
C ARG A 204 2.10 -3.06 -16.05
N VAL A 205 2.37 -3.32 -17.32
CA VAL A 205 3.72 -3.14 -17.93
C VAL A 205 4.21 -1.69 -17.82
N LYS A 206 3.31 -0.70 -17.96
CA LYS A 206 3.69 0.71 -17.79
C LYS A 206 4.12 1.03 -16.35
N LEU A 207 3.36 0.52 -15.38
CA LEU A 207 3.68 0.70 -13.96
C LEU A 207 4.98 -0.01 -13.58
N GLU A 208 5.16 -1.26 -14.03
CA GLU A 208 6.37 -2.05 -13.80
C GLU A 208 7.62 -1.36 -14.35
N LYS A 209 7.53 -0.70 -15.50
CA LYS A 209 8.65 0.09 -16.06
C LYS A 209 9.11 1.20 -15.11
N ILE A 210 8.17 1.86 -14.43
CA ILE A 210 8.48 2.93 -13.45
C ILE A 210 9.13 2.32 -12.22
N ILE A 211 8.56 1.21 -11.72
CA ILE A 211 9.08 0.48 -10.57
C ILE A 211 10.51 0.02 -10.83
N ASP A 212 10.75 -0.65 -11.96
CA ASP A 212 12.07 -1.17 -12.34
C ASP A 212 13.10 -0.04 -12.45
N ARG A 213 12.70 1.12 -13.01
CA ARG A 213 13.62 2.26 -13.13
C ARG A 213 13.98 2.85 -11.77
N ALA A 214 12.99 3.05 -10.89
CA ALA A 214 13.23 3.55 -9.54
C ALA A 214 14.12 2.58 -8.73
N HIS A 215 13.82 1.31 -8.79
CA HIS A 215 14.60 0.26 -8.14
C HIS A 215 16.01 0.13 -8.74
N GLY A 216 16.15 0.33 -10.05
CA GLY A 216 17.47 0.41 -10.71
C GLY A 216 18.36 1.56 -10.20
N TRP A 217 17.76 2.60 -9.65
CA TRP A 217 18.46 3.69 -8.94
C TRP A 217 18.62 3.43 -7.44
N GLY A 218 18.11 2.31 -6.92
CA GLY A 218 18.05 2.02 -5.49
C GLY A 218 17.10 2.95 -4.74
N LYS A 219 16.03 3.43 -5.42
CA LYS A 219 15.04 4.33 -4.83
C LYS A 219 13.69 3.65 -4.69
N PRO A 220 12.98 3.86 -3.57
CA PRO A 220 11.63 3.38 -3.40
C PRO A 220 10.66 4.15 -4.32
N VAL A 221 9.55 3.50 -4.68
CA VAL A 221 8.55 4.04 -5.59
C VAL A 221 7.21 4.28 -4.88
N ARG A 222 6.53 5.37 -5.25
CA ARG A 222 5.18 5.75 -4.81
C ARG A 222 4.30 6.07 -6.02
N PHE A 223 3.06 5.61 -6.00
CA PHE A 223 2.02 6.12 -6.89
C PHE A 223 0.97 6.86 -6.07
N TRP A 224 0.74 8.13 -6.40
CA TRP A 224 -0.37 8.92 -5.88
C TRP A 224 -1.55 8.92 -6.87
N GLY A 225 -2.72 9.40 -6.47
CA GLY A 225 -3.92 9.40 -7.32
C GLY A 225 -4.52 8.03 -7.61
N ALA A 226 -3.99 6.98 -6.99
CA ALA A 226 -4.49 5.61 -7.12
C ALA A 226 -5.83 5.41 -6.38
N PRO A 227 -6.62 4.40 -6.76
CA PRO A 227 -7.79 4.01 -5.98
C PRO A 227 -7.41 3.51 -4.59
N GLU A 228 -8.37 3.47 -3.67
CA GLU A 228 -8.21 3.05 -2.28
C GLU A 228 -8.84 1.67 -2.04
N GLY A 229 -8.27 0.91 -1.12
CA GLY A 229 -8.86 -0.32 -0.59
C GLY A 229 -7.89 -1.50 -0.50
N THR A 230 -8.32 -2.56 0.18
CA THR A 230 -7.49 -3.74 0.47
C THR A 230 -6.97 -4.45 -0.78
N THR A 231 -7.75 -4.49 -1.85
CA THR A 231 -7.29 -5.03 -3.14
C THR A 231 -6.15 -4.21 -3.72
N VAL A 232 -6.20 -2.89 -3.57
CA VAL A 232 -5.13 -1.98 -4.04
C VAL A 232 -3.88 -2.16 -3.20
N TYR A 233 -4.00 -2.19 -1.88
CA TYR A 233 -2.88 -2.40 -0.97
C TYR A 233 -2.14 -3.69 -1.28
N TYR A 234 -2.91 -4.80 -1.43
CA TYR A 234 -2.32 -6.09 -1.82
C TYR A 234 -1.66 -6.04 -3.21
N THR A 235 -2.35 -5.48 -4.20
CA THR A 235 -1.84 -5.43 -5.58
C THR A 235 -0.56 -4.61 -5.66
N PHE A 236 -0.50 -3.48 -4.96
CA PHE A 236 0.69 -2.64 -4.93
C PHE A 236 1.86 -3.32 -4.21
N TYR A 237 1.57 -3.98 -3.09
CA TYR A 237 2.56 -4.81 -2.41
C TYR A 237 3.10 -5.91 -3.32
N ASP A 238 2.23 -6.65 -4.01
CA ASP A 238 2.59 -7.73 -4.94
C ASP A 238 3.41 -7.23 -6.13
N MET A 239 3.10 -6.04 -6.64
CA MET A 239 3.84 -5.41 -7.74
C MET A 239 5.22 -4.86 -7.33
N GLY A 240 5.53 -4.79 -6.06
CA GLY A 240 6.80 -4.23 -5.60
C GLY A 240 6.77 -2.73 -5.36
N ILE A 241 5.61 -2.08 -5.30
CA ILE A 241 5.48 -0.68 -4.94
C ILE A 241 5.82 -0.53 -3.45
N ASP A 242 6.73 0.37 -3.11
CA ASP A 242 7.28 0.48 -1.76
C ASP A 242 6.40 1.31 -0.85
N TYR A 243 5.94 2.47 -1.33
CA TYR A 243 5.06 3.34 -0.57
C TYR A 243 3.60 3.07 -0.92
N ILE A 244 2.83 2.64 0.05
CA ILE A 244 1.38 2.52 -0.08
C ILE A 244 0.77 3.87 0.29
N ASN A 245 0.46 4.66 -0.73
CA ASN A 245 -0.17 5.98 -0.61
C ASN A 245 -1.64 5.81 -0.22
N THR A 246 -2.08 6.42 0.87
CA THR A 246 -3.45 6.25 1.37
C THR A 246 -3.95 7.48 2.12
N ASP A 247 -5.22 7.80 1.90
CA ASP A 247 -5.97 8.76 2.74
C ASP A 247 -6.54 8.10 4.01
N ARG A 248 -6.29 6.79 4.21
CA ARG A 248 -6.86 6.00 5.31
C ARG A 248 -5.78 5.14 5.98
N PRO A 249 -4.76 5.75 6.61
CA PRO A 249 -3.62 5.04 7.17
C PRO A 249 -4.02 4.00 8.21
N GLU A 250 -5.06 4.23 9.00
CA GLU A 250 -5.57 3.27 9.99
C GLU A 250 -6.13 1.99 9.34
N VAL A 251 -6.78 2.12 8.20
CA VAL A 251 -7.31 0.97 7.43
C VAL A 251 -6.17 0.22 6.76
N CYS A 252 -5.21 0.96 6.21
CA CYS A 252 -4.05 0.40 5.54
C CYS A 252 -3.15 -0.34 6.53
N ALA A 253 -2.84 0.28 7.67
CA ALA A 253 -2.04 -0.33 8.74
C ALA A 253 -2.71 -1.60 9.24
N GLY A 254 -4.00 -1.55 9.61
CA GLY A 254 -4.73 -2.73 10.05
C GLY A 254 -4.76 -3.87 9.02
N PHE A 255 -4.82 -3.54 7.71
CA PHE A 255 -4.72 -4.55 6.67
C PHE A 255 -3.35 -5.23 6.66
N PHE A 256 -2.26 -4.48 6.74
CA PHE A 256 -0.91 -5.06 6.72
C PHE A 256 -0.55 -5.78 8.01
N ASP A 257 -1.08 -5.34 9.16
CA ASP A 257 -0.96 -6.08 10.41
C ASP A 257 -1.61 -7.46 10.29
N ASP A 258 -2.83 -7.54 9.78
CA ASP A 258 -3.52 -8.80 9.53
C ASP A 258 -2.79 -9.64 8.48
N PHE A 259 -2.26 -9.00 7.42
CA PHE A 259 -1.51 -9.65 6.36
C PHE A 259 -0.19 -10.24 6.88
N GLY A 260 0.59 -9.47 7.62
CA GLY A 260 1.86 -9.90 8.23
C GLY A 260 1.67 -11.02 9.24
N ASN A 261 0.62 -10.95 10.05
CA ASN A 261 0.27 -11.99 11.02
C ASN A 261 -0.29 -13.27 10.36
N LYS A 262 -0.47 -13.29 9.04
CA LYS A 262 -0.98 -14.43 8.28
C LYS A 262 -2.31 -14.98 8.82
N ASN A 263 -3.15 -14.10 9.34
CA ASN A 263 -4.44 -14.47 9.89
C ASN A 263 -5.39 -15.11 8.87
N PHE A 264 -5.04 -15.02 7.59
CA PHE A 264 -5.78 -15.58 6.47
C PHE A 264 -4.91 -16.52 5.61
N GLN A 265 -4.04 -17.31 6.22
CA GLN A 265 -3.28 -18.31 5.46
C GLN A 265 -4.22 -19.22 4.69
N ILE A 266 -4.17 -19.06 3.35
CA ILE A 266 -4.85 -19.94 2.43
C ILE A 266 -4.23 -21.34 2.62
N GLY A 267 -5.04 -22.32 2.95
CA GLY A 267 -4.60 -23.71 3.13
C GLY A 267 -4.45 -24.19 4.56
N GLN A 268 -4.36 -23.32 5.57
CA GLN A 268 -4.67 -23.77 6.92
C GLN A 268 -6.18 -23.77 7.10
N ARG A 269 -6.73 -24.97 7.09
CA ARG A 269 -8.09 -25.12 7.63
C ARG A 269 -8.09 -24.51 9.01
N ARG A 270 -8.81 -23.43 9.16
CA ARG A 270 -9.16 -22.93 10.47
C ARG A 270 -10.16 -23.92 11.08
N THR A 271 -9.63 -25.04 11.54
CA THR A 271 -10.44 -25.98 12.35
C THR A 271 -11.00 -25.28 13.58
N SER A 272 -10.33 -24.22 14.01
CA SER A 272 -10.80 -23.33 15.07
C SER A 272 -12.01 -22.46 14.66
N VAL A 273 -12.26 -22.31 13.39
CA VAL A 273 -13.54 -21.80 12.92
C VAL A 273 -14.61 -22.85 13.11
N GLY A 274 -14.29 -23.82 13.88
CA GLY A 274 -15.20 -24.85 14.35
C GLY A 274 -16.52 -24.34 14.89
N GLY A 275 -16.57 -23.09 15.20
CA GLY A 275 -17.85 -22.46 15.44
C GLY A 275 -18.79 -22.47 14.24
N VAL A 276 -18.30 -22.62 13.03
CA VAL A 276 -19.11 -22.73 11.81
C VAL A 276 -19.15 -24.17 11.34
N THR A 277 -19.24 -25.03 12.25
CA THR A 277 -19.77 -26.35 11.97
C THR A 277 -21.23 -26.14 11.61
N GLY A 278 -21.62 -26.37 10.41
CA GLY A 278 -22.91 -26.40 9.76
C GLY A 278 -24.21 -26.03 10.49
N THR A 279 -24.15 -25.89 11.77
CA THR A 279 -25.23 -25.49 12.64
C THR A 279 -25.20 -24.00 12.99
N LYS A 280 -24.07 -23.33 12.79
CA LYS A 280 -23.99 -21.89 13.00
C LYS A 280 -24.50 -21.20 11.75
N ARG A 281 -25.72 -20.74 11.78
CA ARG A 281 -26.26 -19.87 10.75
C ARG A 281 -25.41 -18.61 10.70
N LEU A 282 -25.17 -18.11 9.49
CA LEU A 282 -24.68 -16.74 9.31
C LEU A 282 -25.68 -15.82 9.99
N ASP A 283 -25.32 -15.34 11.16
CA ASP A 283 -26.13 -14.36 11.86
C ASP A 283 -25.92 -13.01 11.18
N LYS A 284 -26.95 -12.54 10.51
CA LYS A 284 -26.93 -11.24 9.84
C LYS A 284 -26.66 -10.08 10.80
N THR A 285 -26.90 -10.28 12.10
CA THR A 285 -26.66 -9.25 13.11
C THR A 285 -25.19 -9.12 13.47
N THR A 286 -24.44 -10.21 13.46
CA THR A 286 -23.00 -10.21 13.76
C THR A 286 -22.14 -9.88 12.56
N ARG A 287 -22.65 -10.08 11.33
CA ARG A 287 -21.89 -9.97 10.07
C ARG A 287 -20.54 -10.68 10.11
N ASP A 288 -20.40 -11.67 10.97
CA ASP A 288 -19.16 -12.42 11.14
C ASP A 288 -19.06 -13.56 10.13
N PHE A 289 -18.44 -13.25 8.99
CA PHE A 289 -18.19 -14.22 7.93
C PHE A 289 -16.92 -15.04 8.15
N ARG A 290 -16.10 -14.70 9.15
CA ARG A 290 -14.81 -15.38 9.42
C ARG A 290 -14.98 -16.84 9.77
N GLY A 291 -16.16 -17.18 10.16
CA GLY A 291 -16.49 -18.54 10.50
C GLY A 291 -17.11 -19.38 9.39
N PHE A 292 -17.23 -18.88 8.19
CA PHE A 292 -17.84 -19.63 7.10
C PHE A 292 -16.85 -20.64 6.52
N GLN A 293 -17.13 -21.92 6.69
CA GLN A 293 -16.31 -23.00 6.16
C GLN A 293 -16.98 -23.63 4.94
N ASN A 294 -16.23 -23.63 3.83
CA ASN A 294 -16.65 -24.25 2.57
C ASN A 294 -16.60 -25.79 2.61
N ASP A 295 -16.02 -26.40 3.65
CA ASP A 295 -15.93 -27.85 3.78
C ASP A 295 -17.30 -28.55 3.96
N LYS A 296 -18.34 -27.75 4.17
CA LYS A 296 -19.72 -28.25 4.19
C LYS A 296 -20.52 -28.00 2.91
N LEU A 297 -19.95 -27.26 1.97
CA LEU A 297 -20.41 -27.29 0.60
C LEU A 297 -19.84 -28.55 -0.08
N GLN A 298 -19.98 -29.70 0.56
CA GLN A 298 -19.77 -30.96 -0.14
C GLN A 298 -20.86 -31.08 -1.16
N LEU A 299 -20.45 -31.14 -2.41
CA LEU A 299 -21.30 -31.63 -3.46
C LEU A 299 -21.70 -33.03 -3.08
N THR A 300 -22.94 -33.17 -2.68
CA THR A 300 -23.57 -34.47 -2.59
C THR A 300 -23.55 -35.03 -4.00
N GLU A 301 -23.01 -36.24 -4.14
CA GLU A 301 -23.17 -37.02 -5.37
C GLU A 301 -24.66 -36.99 -5.71
N GLY A 302 -25.01 -36.57 -6.93
CA GLY A 302 -26.37 -36.57 -7.40
C GLY A 302 -27.11 -35.24 -7.39
N ILE A 303 -26.41 -34.11 -7.58
CA ILE A 303 -27.13 -32.90 -8.02
C ILE A 303 -27.68 -33.18 -9.43
N ASP A 304 -28.96 -33.53 -9.48
CA ASP A 304 -29.64 -33.62 -10.75
C ASP A 304 -29.69 -32.25 -11.40
N VAL A 305 -28.93 -32.13 -12.47
CA VAL A 305 -29.02 -30.95 -13.33
C VAL A 305 -30.42 -30.98 -13.98
N TYR A 306 -31.21 -29.94 -13.71
CA TYR A 306 -32.54 -29.81 -14.31
C TYR A 306 -32.43 -30.00 -15.83
N THR A 307 -33.12 -31.02 -16.33
CA THR A 307 -33.28 -31.22 -17.77
C THR A 307 -34.58 -30.55 -18.18
N PRO A 308 -34.55 -29.57 -19.12
CA PRO A 308 -35.77 -28.91 -19.56
C PRO A 308 -36.80 -29.90 -20.03
N THR A 309 -37.99 -29.87 -19.42
CA THR A 309 -39.12 -30.73 -19.76
C THR A 309 -39.93 -30.23 -20.95
N TYR A 310 -39.59 -29.07 -21.47
CA TYR A 310 -40.24 -28.50 -22.66
C TYR A 310 -39.26 -28.43 -23.84
N ARG A 311 -39.80 -28.55 -25.04
CA ARG A 311 -39.02 -28.35 -26.26
C ARG A 311 -38.96 -26.85 -26.57
N ASN A 312 -37.76 -26.38 -26.91
CA ASN A 312 -37.61 -25.05 -27.47
C ASN A 312 -38.31 -24.98 -28.84
N ASP A 313 -39.34 -24.18 -28.94
CA ASP A 313 -40.16 -23.99 -30.15
C ASP A 313 -39.55 -22.94 -31.11
N GLY A 314 -38.34 -22.47 -30.83
CA GLY A 314 -37.65 -21.45 -31.62
C GLY A 314 -38.30 -20.05 -31.51
N GLY A 315 -39.02 -19.79 -30.44
CA GLY A 315 -39.66 -18.49 -30.19
C GLY A 315 -40.98 -18.27 -30.94
N ARG A 316 -41.60 -19.37 -31.48
CA ARG A 316 -42.84 -19.29 -32.26
C ARG A 316 -44.10 -19.29 -31.38
N GLY A 317 -43.97 -19.62 -30.10
CA GLY A 317 -45.11 -19.62 -29.15
C GLY A 317 -45.33 -18.24 -28.54
N LYS A 318 -46.59 -17.88 -28.27
CA LYS A 318 -46.90 -16.69 -27.46
C LYS A 318 -46.52 -16.96 -26.01
N VAL A 319 -45.56 -16.22 -25.51
CA VAL A 319 -45.18 -16.24 -24.08
C VAL A 319 -46.31 -15.60 -23.29
N LYS A 320 -46.90 -16.39 -22.37
CA LYS A 320 -47.96 -15.89 -21.49
C LYS A 320 -47.45 -15.32 -20.17
N ASN A 321 -46.38 -15.91 -19.65
CA ASN A 321 -45.76 -15.52 -18.39
C ASN A 321 -44.24 -15.60 -18.54
N VAL A 322 -43.52 -14.65 -17.96
CA VAL A 322 -42.05 -14.65 -17.83
C VAL A 322 -41.74 -14.57 -16.35
N ILE A 323 -41.00 -15.54 -15.85
CA ILE A 323 -40.46 -15.52 -14.48
C ILE A 323 -38.99 -15.15 -14.60
N TYR A 324 -38.62 -14.00 -14.05
CA TYR A 324 -37.26 -13.56 -13.94
C TYR A 324 -36.71 -13.96 -12.56
N LEU A 325 -35.68 -14.79 -12.54
CA LEU A 325 -34.93 -15.14 -11.33
C LEU A 325 -33.65 -14.31 -11.31
N ILE A 326 -33.56 -13.41 -10.35
CA ILE A 326 -32.38 -12.60 -10.12
C ILE A 326 -31.65 -13.15 -8.91
N GLY A 327 -30.43 -13.64 -9.12
CA GLY A 327 -29.56 -14.05 -8.02
C GLY A 327 -29.01 -12.80 -7.31
N ASP A 328 -29.51 -12.53 -6.10
CA ASP A 328 -29.01 -11.43 -5.27
C ASP A 328 -27.62 -11.78 -4.71
N GLY A 329 -26.65 -10.88 -4.94
CA GLY A 329 -25.26 -11.08 -4.52
C GLY A 329 -24.50 -12.16 -5.28
N MET A 330 -25.04 -12.70 -6.37
CA MET A 330 -24.34 -13.67 -7.21
C MET A 330 -23.33 -12.96 -8.11
N GLY A 331 -22.04 -13.02 -7.74
CA GLY A 331 -20.93 -12.64 -8.58
C GLY A 331 -20.53 -13.78 -9.54
N LEU A 332 -19.67 -13.46 -10.50
CA LEU A 332 -19.16 -14.41 -11.49
C LEU A 332 -18.49 -15.63 -10.84
N SER A 333 -17.82 -15.44 -9.70
CA SER A 333 -17.17 -16.50 -8.93
C SER A 333 -18.17 -17.53 -8.39
N GLN A 334 -19.33 -17.09 -7.91
CA GLN A 334 -20.38 -17.99 -7.42
C GLN A 334 -21.00 -18.79 -8.57
N ILE A 335 -21.20 -18.13 -9.73
CA ILE A 335 -21.69 -18.79 -10.92
C ILE A 335 -20.68 -19.86 -11.41
N VAL A 336 -19.39 -19.52 -11.47
CA VAL A 336 -18.33 -20.46 -11.84
C VAL A 336 -18.24 -21.61 -10.84
N ALA A 337 -18.31 -21.33 -9.54
CA ALA A 337 -18.28 -22.36 -8.50
C ALA A 337 -19.47 -23.32 -8.59
N ALA A 338 -20.64 -22.84 -8.99
CA ALA A 338 -21.80 -23.69 -9.21
C ALA A 338 -21.68 -24.61 -10.44
N PHE A 339 -20.90 -24.17 -11.45
CA PHE A 339 -20.69 -24.95 -12.67
C PHE A 339 -19.49 -25.91 -12.61
N MET A 340 -18.48 -25.64 -11.78
CA MET A 340 -17.29 -26.49 -11.67
C MET A 340 -17.55 -27.97 -11.37
N PRO A 341 -18.51 -28.32 -10.54
CA PRO A 341 -18.77 -29.72 -10.20
C PRO A 341 -19.51 -30.51 -11.26
N THR A 342 -20.16 -29.86 -12.22
CA THR A 342 -21.06 -30.49 -13.20
C THR A 342 -20.36 -30.93 -14.49
N ARG A 343 -19.04 -31.19 -14.44
CA ARG A 343 -18.27 -31.70 -15.58
C ARG A 343 -18.54 -30.98 -16.90
N GLY A 344 -17.88 -29.85 -17.04
CA GLY A 344 -17.65 -29.28 -18.34
C GLY A 344 -18.66 -28.21 -18.74
N PHE A 345 -18.12 -27.07 -19.02
CA PHE A 345 -18.78 -26.03 -19.79
C PHE A 345 -19.43 -26.63 -21.03
N ARG A 346 -20.71 -26.97 -20.96
CA ARG A 346 -21.49 -27.03 -22.18
C ARG A 346 -21.74 -25.58 -22.58
N ARG A 347 -21.04 -25.15 -23.62
CA ARG A 347 -21.36 -23.88 -24.25
C ARG A 347 -22.86 -23.84 -24.50
N CYS A 348 -23.55 -22.90 -23.91
CA CYS A 348 -24.86 -22.51 -24.37
C CYS A 348 -24.69 -22.03 -25.81
N ARG A 349 -25.25 -22.77 -26.75
CA ARG A 349 -25.42 -22.34 -28.15
C ARG A 349 -26.64 -21.44 -28.22
#